data_22533ab5ff25dbc196be43e0202eebce
#
_entry.id   22533ab5ff25dbc196be43e0202eebce
#
_cell.length_a   1.000
_cell.length_b   1.000
_cell.length_c   1.000
_cell.angle_alpha   90.00
_cell.angle_beta   90.00
_cell.angle_gamma   90.00
#
_symmetry.space_group_name_H-M   'P 1'
#
loop_
_entity.id
_entity.type
_entity.pdbx_description
1 polymer ?
#
loop_
_entity_poly.entity_id
_entity_poly.type
_entity_poly.pdbx_seq_one_letter_code
_entity_poly.pdbx_strand_id
1 'polypeptide(L)'
;MTSNSVHAVGRATNLNRFADQFRTRTDVVYERTPEQVRVYAAWGMASELGRWTGSWTDGDGKIQIGGIYFAKWRLRNGSWLVESETYVPERCSGGAYCRTMP
;
A
#
# COMPACT_ATOMS: atom_id res chain seq x y z
N MET A 1 6.41 2.74 -0.92
CA MET A 1 5.24 2.41 -0.08
C MET A 1 5.08 3.45 1.01
N THR A 2 3.88 3.80 1.33
CA THR A 2 3.60 4.81 2.34
C THR A 2 3.40 4.23 3.73
N SER A 3 3.86 3.02 3.96
CA SER A 3 3.84 2.44 5.29
C SER A 3 4.60 3.34 6.26
N ASN A 4 4.48 3.06 7.54
CA ASN A 4 5.18 3.81 8.57
C ASN A 4 4.75 5.26 8.66
N SER A 5 3.48 5.51 8.40
CA SER A 5 2.84 6.80 8.60
C SER A 5 3.21 7.88 7.57
N VAL A 6 4.02 7.59 6.60
CA VAL A 6 4.31 8.57 5.54
C VAL A 6 3.19 8.56 4.52
N HIS A 7 2.56 9.70 4.32
CA HIS A 7 1.53 9.88 3.32
C HIS A 7 2.15 10.32 2.01
N ALA A 8 1.99 9.54 0.96
CA ALA A 8 2.45 9.91 -0.37
C ALA A 8 1.25 10.30 -1.22
N VAL A 9 1.37 11.43 -1.91
CA VAL A 9 0.32 11.95 -2.77
C VAL A 9 0.78 11.80 -4.21
N GLY A 10 -0.15 11.31 -5.05
CA GLY A 10 0.12 11.11 -6.46
C GLY A 10 0.57 9.69 -6.77
N ARG A 11 0.05 9.19 -7.87
CA ARG A 11 0.28 7.80 -8.28
C ARG A 11 1.75 7.51 -8.54
N ALA A 12 2.45 8.42 -9.20
CA ALA A 12 3.85 8.21 -9.56
C ALA A 12 4.73 8.05 -8.32
N THR A 13 4.48 8.85 -7.29
CA THR A 13 5.24 8.77 -6.05
C THR A 13 5.03 7.43 -5.36
N ASN A 14 3.78 6.95 -5.30
CA ASN A 14 3.48 5.66 -4.69
C ASN A 14 4.12 4.51 -5.46
N LEU A 15 4.05 4.55 -6.79
CA LEU A 15 4.65 3.50 -7.61
C LEU A 15 6.17 3.44 -7.43
N ASN A 16 6.82 4.58 -7.33
CA ASN A 16 8.27 4.62 -7.12
C ASN A 16 8.66 4.00 -5.79
N ARG A 17 7.88 4.27 -4.74
CA ARG A 17 8.14 3.68 -3.42
C ARG A 17 8.00 2.16 -3.45
N PHE A 18 6.98 1.64 -4.10
CA PHE A 18 6.81 0.20 -4.26
C PHE A 18 7.94 -0.41 -5.07
N ALA A 19 8.33 0.23 -6.16
CA ALA A 19 9.40 -0.27 -7.00
C ALA A 19 10.73 -0.37 -6.24
N ASP A 20 11.06 0.64 -5.44
CA ASP A 20 12.27 0.62 -4.65
C ASP A 20 12.25 -0.51 -3.62
N GLN A 21 11.12 -0.75 -2.99
CA GLN A 21 10.96 -1.82 -2.03
C GLN A 21 11.12 -3.19 -2.68
N PHE A 22 10.60 -3.36 -3.88
CA PHE A 22 10.68 -4.62 -4.60
C PHE A 22 12.07 -4.90 -5.15
N ARG A 23 12.84 -3.89 -5.50
CA ARG A 23 14.18 -4.07 -6.04
C ARG A 23 15.16 -4.69 -5.06
N THR A 24 14.96 -4.47 -3.79
CA THR A 24 15.88 -4.97 -2.76
C THR A 24 15.59 -6.39 -2.33
N ARG A 25 14.50 -6.96 -2.83
CA ARG A 25 14.07 -8.31 -2.46
C ARG A 25 13.59 -9.04 -3.69
N THR A 26 13.96 -10.30 -3.80
CA THR A 26 13.64 -11.09 -5.00
C THR A 26 12.35 -11.88 -4.89
N ASP A 27 11.81 -12.03 -3.68
CA ASP A 27 10.61 -12.85 -3.43
C ASP A 27 9.49 -12.08 -2.77
N VAL A 28 9.41 -10.80 -3.02
CA VAL A 28 8.33 -9.98 -2.45
C VAL A 28 7.00 -10.35 -3.08
N VAL A 29 6.03 -10.65 -2.24
CA VAL A 29 4.64 -10.83 -2.64
C VAL A 29 3.81 -9.75 -1.95
N TYR A 30 3.09 -8.97 -2.74
CA TYR A 30 2.23 -7.91 -2.24
C TYR A 30 0.82 -8.13 -2.74
N GLU A 31 -0.14 -8.11 -1.81
CA GLU A 31 -1.56 -8.26 -2.14
C GLU A 31 -2.38 -7.19 -1.45
N ARG A 32 -3.37 -6.67 -2.15
CA ARG A 32 -4.34 -5.76 -1.56
C ARG A 32 -5.74 -6.27 -1.87
N THR A 33 -6.61 -6.17 -0.88
CA THR A 33 -7.98 -6.65 -0.96
C THR A 33 -8.92 -5.51 -0.62
N PRO A 34 -9.59 -4.93 -1.61
CA PRO A 34 -10.59 -3.90 -1.32
C PRO A 34 -11.73 -4.47 -0.52
N GLU A 35 -12.16 -3.74 0.50
CA GLU A 35 -13.29 -4.12 1.34
C GLU A 35 -14.46 -3.16 1.19
N GLN A 36 -14.18 -1.89 0.92
CA GLN A 36 -15.21 -0.89 0.77
C GLN A 36 -14.80 0.10 -0.31
N VAL A 37 -15.65 0.23 -1.32
CA VAL A 37 -15.43 1.21 -2.40
C VAL A 37 -16.67 2.08 -2.48
N ARG A 38 -16.48 3.39 -2.44
CA ARG A 38 -17.56 4.36 -2.58
C ARG A 38 -17.25 5.29 -3.74
N VAL A 39 -18.21 5.42 -4.64
CA VAL A 39 -18.04 6.26 -5.83
C VAL A 39 -18.97 7.47 -5.71
N TYR A 40 -18.38 8.65 -5.89
CA TYR A 40 -19.10 9.92 -5.90
C TYR A 40 -18.99 10.50 -7.31
N ALA A 41 -19.80 9.95 -8.20
CA ALA A 41 -19.67 10.22 -9.64
C ALA A 41 -19.83 11.70 -9.97
N ALA A 42 -20.73 12.40 -9.29
CA ALA A 42 -20.95 13.82 -9.56
C ALA A 42 -19.72 14.68 -9.27
N TRP A 43 -18.85 14.21 -8.41
CA TRP A 43 -17.63 14.94 -8.04
C TRP A 43 -16.38 14.34 -8.69
N GLY A 44 -16.53 13.28 -9.47
CA GLY A 44 -15.39 12.60 -10.08
C GLY A 44 -14.42 12.03 -9.07
N MET A 45 -14.92 11.49 -7.98
CA MET A 45 -14.11 10.98 -6.87
C MET A 45 -14.61 9.60 -6.46
N ALA A 46 -13.69 8.82 -5.92
CA ALA A 46 -14.03 7.57 -5.26
C ALA A 46 -13.05 7.31 -4.11
N SER A 47 -13.52 6.58 -3.11
CA SER A 47 -12.67 6.15 -2.01
C SER A 47 -12.64 4.64 -1.96
N GLU A 48 -11.50 4.11 -1.54
CA GLU A 48 -11.30 2.68 -1.37
C GLU A 48 -10.65 2.44 -0.02
N LEU A 49 -11.24 1.55 0.75
CA LEU A 49 -10.68 1.11 2.03
C LEU A 49 -10.54 -0.40 1.97
N GLY A 50 -9.39 -0.90 2.38
CA GLY A 50 -9.18 -2.33 2.34
C GLY A 50 -8.02 -2.78 3.19
N ARG A 51 -7.60 -4.03 2.96
CA ARG A 51 -6.50 -4.66 3.67
C ARG A 51 -5.39 -4.97 2.69
N TRP A 52 -4.17 -4.96 3.19
CA TRP A 52 -3.01 -5.32 2.39
C TRP A 52 -2.12 -6.26 3.18
N THR A 53 -1.38 -7.08 2.45
CA THR A 53 -0.36 -7.94 3.01
C THR A 53 0.88 -7.87 2.13
N GLY A 54 2.03 -8.06 2.76
CA GLY A 54 3.29 -8.18 2.06
C GLY A 54 4.12 -9.28 2.71
N SER A 55 4.92 -9.98 1.94
CA SER A 55 5.82 -10.98 2.46
C SER A 55 7.08 -11.04 1.62
N TRP A 56 8.18 -11.36 2.27
CA TRP A 56 9.48 -11.58 1.62
C TRP A 56 10.38 -12.36 2.56
N THR A 57 11.49 -12.84 2.01
CA THR A 57 12.51 -13.48 2.82
C THR A 57 13.62 -12.49 3.13
N ASP A 58 13.99 -12.41 4.38
CA ASP A 58 15.09 -11.59 4.85
C ASP A 58 16.16 -12.50 5.49
N GLY A 59 17.26 -11.91 5.96
CA GLY A 59 18.33 -12.69 6.57
C GLY A 59 17.89 -13.52 7.76
N ASP A 60 16.86 -13.07 8.47
CA ASP A 60 16.32 -13.75 9.67
C ASP A 60 15.16 -14.70 9.35
N GLY A 61 14.83 -14.88 8.07
CA GLY A 61 13.71 -15.73 7.65
C GLY A 61 12.61 -14.94 6.97
N LYS A 62 11.43 -15.55 6.92
CA LYS A 62 10.31 -14.94 6.19
C LYS A 62 9.64 -13.87 7.02
N ILE A 63 9.49 -12.71 6.41
CA ILE A 63 8.76 -11.59 6.99
C ILE A 63 7.35 -11.55 6.42
N GLN A 64 6.38 -11.32 7.28
CA GLN A 64 5.00 -11.09 6.87
C GLN A 64 4.52 -9.82 7.54
N ILE A 65 3.93 -8.94 6.76
CA ILE A 65 3.45 -7.65 7.22
C ILE A 65 2.09 -7.39 6.60
N GLY A 66 1.26 -6.65 7.29
CA GLY A 66 -0.05 -6.30 6.74
C GLY A 66 -0.74 -5.26 7.58
N GLY A 67 -1.85 -4.79 7.04
CA GLY A 67 -2.62 -3.76 7.71
C GLY A 67 -3.76 -3.29 6.84
N ILE A 68 -4.11 -2.04 7.01
CA ILE A 68 -5.17 -1.40 6.24
C ILE A 68 -4.57 -0.41 5.25
N TYR A 69 -5.33 -0.08 4.22
CA TYR A 69 -4.97 1.00 3.32
C TYR A 69 -6.21 1.81 2.98
N PHE A 70 -5.98 3.05 2.60
CA PHE A 70 -7.01 3.95 2.12
C PHE A 70 -6.49 4.58 0.82
N ALA A 71 -7.33 4.61 -0.21
CA ALA A 71 -7.00 5.21 -1.49
C ALA A 71 -8.10 6.17 -1.92
N LYS A 72 -7.69 7.28 -2.50
CA LYS A 72 -8.59 8.21 -3.13
C LYS A 72 -8.35 8.18 -4.63
N TRP A 73 -9.43 8.01 -5.37
CA TRP A 73 -9.43 7.98 -6.82
C TRP A 73 -10.04 9.25 -7.38
N ARG A 74 -9.54 9.65 -8.53
CA ARG A 74 -10.10 10.78 -9.26
C ARG A 74 -10.40 10.36 -10.69
N LEU A 75 -11.55 10.78 -11.18
CA LEU A 75 -11.94 10.57 -12.58
C LEU A 75 -11.38 11.68 -13.44
N ARG A 76 -10.59 11.32 -14.45
CA ARG A 76 -10.04 12.27 -15.41
C ARG A 76 -10.14 11.70 -16.81
N ASN A 77 -10.78 12.45 -17.69
CA ASN A 77 -10.90 12.08 -19.10
C ASN A 77 -11.43 10.66 -19.28
N GLY A 78 -12.41 10.28 -18.47
CA GLY A 78 -13.02 8.96 -18.55
C GLY A 78 -12.26 7.84 -17.87
N SER A 79 -11.15 8.13 -17.24
CA SER A 79 -10.34 7.12 -16.54
C SER A 79 -10.22 7.42 -15.06
N TRP A 80 -10.30 6.37 -14.25
CA TRP A 80 -10.08 6.48 -12.81
C TRP A 80 -8.60 6.32 -12.51
N LEU A 81 -8.06 7.30 -11.79
CA LEU A 81 -6.65 7.31 -11.41
C LEU A 81 -6.54 7.46 -9.90
N VAL A 82 -5.57 6.77 -9.31
CA VAL A 82 -5.29 6.93 -7.89
C VAL A 82 -4.64 8.28 -7.67
N GLU A 83 -5.27 9.09 -6.83
CA GLU A 83 -4.76 10.42 -6.48
C GLU A 83 -3.88 10.37 -5.23
N SER A 84 -4.26 9.55 -4.25
CA SER A 84 -3.47 9.38 -3.04
C SER A 84 -3.72 8.01 -2.45
N GLU A 85 -2.72 7.49 -1.75
CA GLU A 85 -2.81 6.22 -1.04
C GLU A 85 -2.09 6.34 0.29
N THR A 86 -2.66 5.74 1.32
CA THR A 86 -2.03 5.64 2.64
C THR A 86 -2.11 4.20 3.09
N TYR A 87 -0.97 3.63 3.44
CA TYR A 87 -0.88 2.26 3.94
C TYR A 87 -0.43 2.30 5.40
N VAL A 88 -1.18 1.62 6.25
CA VAL A 88 -0.92 1.58 7.68
C VAL A 88 -0.59 0.15 8.06
N PRO A 89 0.64 -0.15 8.45
CA PRO A 89 0.97 -1.48 8.94
C PRO A 89 0.40 -1.67 10.34
N GLU A 90 -0.30 -2.77 10.55
CA GLU A 90 -0.92 -3.08 11.83
C GLU A 90 -0.31 -4.31 12.48
N ARG A 91 0.35 -5.15 11.68
CA ARG A 91 0.96 -6.38 12.18
C ARG A 91 2.21 -6.70 11.38
N CYS A 92 3.12 -7.35 12.04
CA CYS A 92 4.36 -7.79 11.42
C CYS A 92 4.86 -9.02 12.17
N SER A 93 5.34 -10.02 11.45
CA SER A 93 5.95 -11.19 12.05
C SER A 93 7.14 -11.63 11.21
N GLY A 94 8.09 -12.30 11.86
CA GLY A 94 9.30 -12.79 11.21
C GLY A 94 10.55 -12.28 11.89
N GLY A 95 11.43 -11.66 11.18
CA GLY A 95 12.74 -11.32 11.68
C GLY A 95 12.88 -9.92 12.27
N ALA A 96 14.11 -9.44 12.23
CA ALA A 96 14.48 -8.16 12.82
C ALA A 96 13.73 -6.97 12.22
N TYR A 97 13.30 -7.06 10.99
CA TYR A 97 12.54 -5.99 10.35
C TYR A 97 11.33 -5.58 11.18
N CYS A 98 10.64 -6.56 11.77
CA CYS A 98 9.42 -6.28 12.53
C CYS A 98 9.68 -5.50 13.82
N ARG A 99 10.89 -5.58 14.34
CA ARG A 99 11.26 -4.85 15.55
C ARG A 99 11.47 -3.36 15.30
N THR A 100 11.57 -2.95 14.04
CA THR A 100 11.75 -1.55 13.67
C THR A 100 10.44 -0.84 13.36
N MET A 101 9.32 -1.56 13.40
CA MET A 101 8.01 -0.94 13.18
C MET A 101 7.68 -0.01 14.32
N PRO A 102 7.17 1.19 14.02
CA PRO A 102 6.71 2.12 15.04
C PRO A 102 5.50 1.61 15.81
#